data_ffd83a76d9b7c176e052f6ad00c69f97
#
_entry.id   ffd83a76d9b7c176e052f6ad00c69f97
#
_cell.length_a   1.000
_cell.length_b   1.000
_cell.length_c   1.000
_cell.angle_alpha   90.00
_cell.angle_beta   90.00
_cell.angle_gamma   90.00
#
_symmetry.space_group_name_H-M   'P 1'
#
loop_
_entity.id
_entity.type
_entity.pdbx_description
1 polymer ?
#
loop_
_entity_poly.entity_id
_entity_poly.type
_entity_poly.pdbx_seq_one_letter_code
_entity_poly.pdbx_strand_id
1 'polypeptide(L)'
;MPVYLGIDYGTKRMGLAWADELGIALPLGAIPGVKFKGCWDELRQVVKDRGVSCFVIGYPLHMDGCVGKRAKEVDQFVSRLEDEFGLPVRKVDERLTSLAAEEALGKKVKPEDGKIDAAAASLILKDFLEGGKGIE
;
A
#
# COMPACT_ATOMS: atom_id res chain seq x y z
N MET A 1 -13.99 3.21 15.18
CA MET A 1 -12.86 2.30 15.23
C MET A 1 -12.08 2.35 13.94
N PRO A 2 -10.77 2.43 13.99
CA PRO A 2 -10.01 2.65 12.75
C PRO A 2 -9.99 1.41 11.85
N VAL A 3 -10.14 1.65 10.57
CA VAL A 3 -9.91 0.65 9.52
C VAL A 3 -8.81 1.20 8.62
N TYR A 4 -7.74 0.44 8.50
CA TYR A 4 -6.58 0.83 7.72
C TYR A 4 -6.56 0.15 6.36
N LEU A 5 -6.23 0.90 5.32
CA LEU A 5 -5.98 0.33 4.00
C LEU A 5 -4.50 0.50 3.68
N GLY A 6 -3.80 -0.62 3.57
CA GLY A 6 -2.40 -0.64 3.17
C GLY A 6 -2.30 -0.64 1.66
N ILE A 7 -1.42 0.19 1.11
CA ILE A 7 -1.24 0.34 -0.33
C ILE A 7 0.23 0.17 -0.70
N ASP A 8 0.50 -0.73 -1.63
CA ASP A 8 1.80 -0.83 -2.29
C ASP A 8 1.65 -0.16 -3.66
N TYR A 9 2.13 1.08 -3.76
CA TYR A 9 1.96 1.91 -4.94
C TYR A 9 2.61 1.30 -6.19
N GLY A 10 1.89 1.36 -7.30
CA GLY A 10 2.42 0.94 -8.58
C GLY A 10 1.74 1.67 -9.73
N THR A 11 2.47 1.80 -10.84
CA THR A 11 1.91 2.43 -12.05
C THR A 11 1.03 1.45 -12.83
N LYS A 12 1.39 0.17 -12.83
CA LYS A 12 0.61 -0.88 -13.51
C LYS A 12 -0.40 -1.55 -12.59
N ARG A 13 0.01 -1.83 -11.35
CA ARG A 13 -0.82 -2.47 -10.34
C ARG A 13 -0.53 -1.85 -8.99
N MET A 14 -1.55 -1.81 -8.14
CA MET A 14 -1.38 -1.46 -6.73
C MET A 14 -1.83 -2.62 -5.89
N GLY A 15 -0.99 -3.09 -4.98
CA GLY A 15 -1.37 -4.07 -4.00
C GLY A 15 -2.15 -3.43 -2.86
N LEU A 16 -3.17 -4.12 -2.38
CA LEU A 16 -4.00 -3.65 -1.27
C LEU A 16 -4.07 -4.69 -0.16
N ALA A 17 -4.08 -4.18 1.07
CA ALA A 17 -4.33 -4.96 2.26
C ALA A 17 -5.17 -4.11 3.21
N TRP A 18 -5.87 -4.73 4.14
CA TRP A 18 -6.66 -3.98 5.11
C TRP A 18 -6.48 -4.56 6.51
N ALA A 19 -6.75 -3.74 7.51
CA ALA A 19 -6.77 -4.18 8.90
C ALA A 19 -7.81 -3.37 9.65
N ASP A 20 -8.51 -4.04 10.54
CA ASP A 20 -9.48 -3.38 11.42
C ASP A 20 -8.87 -3.22 12.82
N GLU A 21 -9.73 -3.01 13.80
CA GLU A 21 -9.33 -2.85 15.21
C GLU A 21 -8.59 -4.06 15.79
N LEU A 22 -8.75 -5.23 15.18
CA LEU A 22 -8.04 -6.43 15.64
C LEU A 22 -6.55 -6.39 15.32
N GLY A 23 -6.14 -5.50 14.42
CA GLY A 23 -4.73 -5.28 14.11
C GLY A 23 -4.08 -6.37 13.27
N ILE A 24 -4.87 -7.14 12.53
CA ILE A 24 -4.38 -8.18 11.63
C ILE A 24 -4.45 -7.69 10.20
N ALA A 25 -3.30 -7.63 9.54
CA ALA A 25 -3.23 -7.21 8.13
C ALA A 25 -3.59 -8.38 7.22
N LEU A 26 -4.60 -8.18 6.36
CA LEU A 26 -5.08 -9.19 5.43
C LEU A 26 -4.98 -8.68 3.99
N PRO A 27 -4.45 -9.48 3.07
CA PRO A 27 -4.34 -9.07 1.67
C PRO A 27 -5.72 -9.00 1.01
N LEU A 28 -5.92 -7.98 0.16
CA LEU A 28 -7.15 -7.82 -0.64
C LEU A 28 -6.93 -8.14 -2.11
N GLY A 29 -5.69 -8.21 -2.57
CA GLY A 29 -5.37 -8.39 -3.97
C GLY A 29 -4.77 -7.14 -4.58
N ALA A 30 -4.85 -7.01 -5.89
CA ALA A 30 -4.33 -5.84 -6.59
C ALA A 30 -5.43 -5.18 -7.42
N ILE A 31 -5.30 -3.87 -7.57
CA ILE A 31 -6.17 -3.08 -8.44
C ILE A 31 -5.32 -2.48 -9.56
N PRO A 32 -5.93 -1.92 -10.62
CA PRO A 32 -5.16 -1.23 -11.65
C PRO A 32 -4.30 -0.12 -11.04
N GLY A 33 -3.09 0.06 -11.57
CA GLY A 33 -2.18 1.07 -11.07
C GLY A 33 -2.59 2.49 -11.44
N VAL A 34 -1.83 3.46 -10.95
CA VAL A 34 -2.19 4.88 -11.03
C VAL A 34 -2.34 5.41 -12.46
N LYS A 35 -1.69 4.79 -13.44
CA LYS A 35 -1.81 5.23 -14.84
C LYS A 35 -3.13 4.84 -15.49
N PHE A 36 -3.93 3.99 -14.87
CA PHE A 36 -5.22 3.53 -15.41
C PHE A 36 -6.38 4.25 -14.73
N LYS A 37 -7.43 4.56 -15.49
CA LYS A 37 -8.60 5.24 -14.96
C LYS A 37 -9.31 4.45 -13.86
N GLY A 38 -9.32 3.12 -13.98
CA GLY A 38 -9.97 2.25 -13.01
C GLY A 38 -9.37 2.28 -11.62
N CYS A 39 -8.14 2.79 -11.47
CA CYS A 39 -7.48 2.87 -10.16
C CYS A 39 -8.34 3.60 -9.12
N TRP A 40 -8.80 4.79 -9.44
CA TRP A 40 -9.55 5.62 -8.50
C TRP A 40 -10.95 5.08 -8.24
N ASP A 41 -11.59 4.52 -9.26
CA ASP A 41 -12.91 3.89 -9.10
C ASP A 41 -12.84 2.70 -8.15
N GLU A 42 -11.82 1.85 -8.32
CA GLU A 42 -11.59 0.71 -7.43
C GLU A 42 -11.25 1.14 -6.01
N LEU A 43 -10.43 2.17 -5.85
CA LEU A 43 -10.10 2.70 -4.53
C LEU A 43 -11.35 3.24 -3.82
N ARG A 44 -12.19 3.99 -4.54
CA ARG A 44 -13.45 4.51 -3.96
C ARG A 44 -14.33 3.37 -3.49
N GLN A 45 -14.42 2.30 -4.27
CA GLN A 45 -15.23 1.14 -3.93
C GLN A 45 -14.71 0.45 -2.67
N VAL A 46 -13.40 0.23 -2.57
CA VAL A 46 -12.78 -0.40 -1.41
C VAL A 46 -12.97 0.45 -0.15
N VAL A 47 -12.76 1.76 -0.27
CA VAL A 47 -12.93 2.69 0.87
C VAL A 47 -14.35 2.64 1.39
N LYS A 48 -15.33 2.62 0.48
CA LYS A 48 -16.75 2.56 0.83
C LYS A 48 -17.11 1.21 1.45
N ASP A 49 -16.72 0.12 0.79
CA ASP A 49 -17.10 -1.24 1.23
C ASP A 49 -16.50 -1.62 2.57
N ARG A 50 -15.29 -1.16 2.85
CA ARG A 50 -14.55 -1.51 4.07
C ARG A 50 -14.64 -0.46 5.17
N GLY A 51 -15.18 0.72 4.87
CA GLY A 51 -15.25 1.80 5.84
C GLY A 51 -13.86 2.30 6.24
N VAL A 52 -12.96 2.44 5.28
CA VAL A 52 -11.58 2.86 5.52
C VAL A 52 -11.52 4.24 6.15
N SER A 53 -10.73 4.38 7.20
CA SER A 53 -10.54 5.65 7.92
C SER A 53 -9.12 6.19 7.84
N CYS A 54 -8.16 5.38 7.42
CA CYS A 54 -6.75 5.79 7.32
C CYS A 54 -6.06 4.96 6.25
N PHE A 55 -5.21 5.62 5.45
CA PHE A 55 -4.36 4.93 4.48
C PHE A 55 -2.97 4.73 5.05
N VAL A 56 -2.35 3.60 4.74
CA VAL A 56 -0.95 3.31 5.05
C VAL A 56 -0.28 2.95 3.73
N ILE A 57 0.74 3.70 3.34
CA ILE A 57 1.39 3.50 2.05
C ILE A 57 2.89 3.28 2.22
N GLY A 58 3.45 2.35 1.47
CA GLY A 58 4.88 2.14 1.44
C GLY A 58 5.59 3.29 0.74
N TYR A 59 6.63 3.82 1.37
CA TYR A 59 7.41 4.91 0.81
C TYR A 59 8.75 4.34 0.33
N PRO A 60 9.00 4.38 -1.00
CA PRO A 60 10.16 3.70 -1.57
C PRO A 60 11.44 4.55 -1.48
N LEU A 61 12.12 4.45 -0.34
CA LEU A 61 13.43 5.06 -0.20
C LEU A 61 14.50 4.17 -0.84
N HIS A 62 15.57 4.78 -1.34
CA HIS A 62 16.75 4.02 -1.73
C HIS A 62 17.37 3.36 -0.49
N MET A 63 18.20 2.34 -0.70
CA MET A 63 18.82 1.61 0.41
C MET A 63 19.67 2.50 1.30
N ASP A 64 20.17 3.62 0.78
CA ASP A 64 20.91 4.62 1.55
C ASP A 64 20.03 5.64 2.25
N GLY A 65 18.69 5.52 2.11
CA GLY A 65 17.73 6.43 2.71
C GLY A 65 17.38 7.65 1.87
N CYS A 66 17.95 7.79 0.69
CA CYS A 66 17.68 8.93 -0.18
C CYS A 66 16.32 8.83 -0.87
N VAL A 67 15.71 10.00 -1.12
CA VAL A 67 14.44 10.10 -1.86
C VAL A 67 14.72 10.07 -3.36
N GLY A 68 14.17 9.08 -4.05
CA GLY A 68 14.31 8.94 -5.50
C GLY A 68 13.05 9.34 -6.27
N LYS A 69 13.08 9.11 -7.57
CA LYS A 69 11.97 9.43 -8.47
C LYS A 69 10.66 8.73 -8.05
N ARG A 70 10.75 7.47 -7.66
CA ARG A 70 9.58 6.69 -7.23
C ARG A 70 8.92 7.30 -6.00
N ALA A 71 9.73 7.76 -5.04
CA ALA A 71 9.22 8.41 -3.84
C ALA A 71 8.46 9.70 -4.17
N LYS A 72 8.93 10.45 -5.16
CA LYS A 72 8.23 11.66 -5.61
C LYS A 72 6.88 11.34 -6.23
N GLU A 73 6.78 10.24 -6.97
CA GLU A 73 5.52 9.77 -7.52
C GLU A 73 4.54 9.38 -6.40
N VAL A 74 5.05 8.72 -5.36
CA VAL A 74 4.24 8.36 -4.19
C VAL A 74 3.75 9.63 -3.47
N ASP A 75 4.60 10.64 -3.33
CA ASP A 75 4.20 11.91 -2.72
C ASP A 75 3.03 12.57 -3.47
N GLN A 76 3.07 12.54 -4.79
CA GLN A 76 1.97 13.06 -5.61
C GLN A 76 0.70 12.25 -5.42
N PHE A 77 0.83 10.95 -5.36
CA PHE A 77 -0.31 10.05 -5.13
C PHE A 77 -0.93 10.28 -3.74
N VAL A 78 -0.10 10.44 -2.71
CA VAL A 78 -0.55 10.73 -1.35
C VAL A 78 -1.35 12.02 -1.29
N SER A 79 -0.84 13.08 -1.95
CA SER A 79 -1.54 14.36 -2.03
C SER A 79 -2.93 14.19 -2.62
N ARG A 80 -3.04 13.42 -3.69
CA ARG A 80 -4.32 13.15 -4.32
C ARG A 80 -5.25 12.30 -3.46
N LEU A 81 -4.71 11.32 -2.73
CA LEU A 81 -5.49 10.54 -1.78
C LEU A 81 -6.11 11.44 -0.70
N GLU A 82 -5.31 12.33 -0.15
CA GLU A 82 -5.79 13.25 0.87
C GLU A 82 -6.88 14.17 0.34
N ASP A 83 -6.71 14.69 -0.87
CA ASP A 83 -7.70 15.57 -1.52
C ASP A 83 -8.99 14.82 -1.86
N GLU A 84 -8.86 13.60 -2.37
CA GLU A 84 -10.02 12.81 -2.83
C GLU A 84 -10.87 12.29 -1.68
N PHE A 85 -10.24 11.81 -0.62
CA PHE A 85 -10.94 11.12 0.47
C PHE A 85 -11.02 11.92 1.78
N GLY A 86 -10.17 12.91 1.97
CA GLY A 86 -10.11 13.65 3.22
C GLY A 86 -9.70 12.81 4.42
N LEU A 87 -8.96 11.72 4.18
CA LEU A 87 -8.51 10.81 5.22
C LEU A 87 -6.99 10.91 5.42
N PRO A 88 -6.50 10.65 6.64
CA PRO A 88 -5.06 10.69 6.88
C PRO A 88 -4.33 9.59 6.12
N VAL A 89 -3.12 9.90 5.69
CA VAL A 89 -2.23 8.95 4.99
C VAL A 89 -0.93 8.86 5.78
N ARG A 90 -0.52 7.63 6.12
CA ARG A 90 0.73 7.36 6.81
C ARG A 90 1.69 6.69 5.85
N LYS A 91 2.93 7.17 5.80
CA LYS A 91 3.99 6.60 4.97
C LYS A 91 4.88 5.70 5.80
N VAL A 92 5.23 4.54 5.27
CA VAL A 92 6.09 3.57 5.93
C VAL A 92 7.26 3.24 5.00
N ASP A 93 8.46 3.16 5.54
CA ASP A 93 9.64 2.78 4.76
C ASP A 93 9.46 1.33 4.26
N GLU A 94 9.43 1.15 2.93
CA GLU A 94 9.19 -0.15 2.32
C GLU A 94 10.45 -0.80 1.73
N ARG A 95 11.64 -0.32 2.09
CA ARG A 95 12.88 -0.94 1.61
C ARG A 95 12.84 -2.45 1.91
N LEU A 96 13.10 -3.28 0.90
CA LEU A 96 13.11 -4.74 0.98
C LEU A 96 11.74 -5.41 1.17
N THR A 97 10.63 -4.66 1.22
CA THR A 97 9.30 -5.23 1.41
C THR A 97 8.91 -6.16 0.27
N SER A 98 9.18 -5.76 -0.98
CA SER A 98 8.86 -6.59 -2.15
C SER A 98 9.62 -7.90 -2.14
N LEU A 99 10.90 -7.88 -1.75
CA LEU A 99 11.70 -9.09 -1.64
C LEU A 99 11.14 -10.02 -0.58
N ALA A 100 10.76 -9.48 0.57
CA ALA A 100 10.15 -10.26 1.65
C ALA A 100 8.82 -10.89 1.19
N ALA A 101 8.02 -10.16 0.40
CA ALA A 101 6.76 -10.66 -0.14
C ALA A 101 7.01 -11.85 -1.10
N GLU A 102 8.01 -11.73 -1.97
CA GLU A 102 8.37 -12.81 -2.88
C GLU A 102 8.83 -14.06 -2.13
N GLU A 103 9.65 -13.88 -1.11
CA GLU A 103 10.12 -14.99 -0.27
C GLU A 103 8.97 -15.67 0.46
N ALA A 104 8.03 -14.91 0.98
CA ALA A 104 6.87 -15.45 1.72
C ALA A 104 5.95 -16.26 0.83
N LEU A 105 5.78 -15.86 -0.44
CA LEU A 105 4.90 -16.56 -1.38
C LEU A 105 5.60 -17.67 -2.17
N GLY A 106 6.93 -17.67 -2.21
CA GLY A 106 7.72 -18.63 -2.97
C GLY A 106 7.81 -18.28 -4.44
N LYS A 107 8.60 -19.07 -5.18
CA LYS A 107 8.96 -18.77 -6.58
C LYS A 107 7.87 -19.10 -7.60
N LYS A 108 6.77 -19.72 -7.18
CA LYS A 108 5.72 -20.18 -8.10
C LYS A 108 4.64 -19.14 -8.40
N VAL A 109 4.68 -17.99 -7.74
CA VAL A 109 3.68 -16.95 -7.91
C VAL A 109 4.07 -16.05 -9.06
N LYS A 110 3.14 -15.86 -10.02
CA LYS A 110 3.36 -14.96 -11.14
C LYS A 110 3.13 -13.51 -10.70
N PRO A 111 4.01 -12.57 -11.08
CA PRO A 111 3.84 -11.16 -10.70
C PRO A 111 2.48 -10.58 -11.10
N GLU A 112 1.93 -10.99 -12.24
CA GLU A 112 0.66 -10.49 -12.77
C GLU A 112 -0.57 -10.98 -12.00
N ASP A 113 -0.42 -11.95 -11.10
CA ASP A 113 -1.54 -12.44 -10.28
C ASP A 113 -1.96 -11.45 -9.18
N GLY A 114 -1.15 -10.42 -8.92
CA GLY A 114 -1.43 -9.46 -7.87
C GLY A 114 -1.18 -9.97 -6.46
N LYS A 115 -0.82 -11.23 -6.29
CA LYS A 115 -0.56 -11.81 -4.96
C LYS A 115 0.68 -11.24 -4.31
N ILE A 116 1.73 -10.99 -5.10
CA ILE A 116 2.96 -10.38 -4.60
C ILE A 116 2.67 -8.95 -4.16
N ASP A 117 1.90 -8.21 -4.97
CA ASP A 117 1.54 -6.82 -4.64
C ASP A 117 0.70 -6.76 -3.36
N ALA A 118 -0.26 -7.67 -3.22
CA ALA A 118 -1.10 -7.73 -2.02
C ALA A 118 -0.30 -8.16 -0.78
N ALA A 119 0.63 -9.10 -0.94
CA ALA A 119 1.50 -9.51 0.15
C ALA A 119 2.42 -8.38 0.58
N ALA A 120 2.96 -7.60 -0.38
CA ALA A 120 3.76 -6.43 -0.07
C ALA A 120 2.95 -5.39 0.70
N ALA A 121 1.71 -5.12 0.28
CA ALA A 121 0.81 -4.22 0.99
C ALA A 121 0.52 -4.72 2.41
N SER A 122 0.33 -6.03 2.59
CA SER A 122 0.12 -6.63 3.91
C SER A 122 1.32 -6.43 4.82
N LEU A 123 2.54 -6.58 4.29
CA LEU A 123 3.77 -6.38 5.06
C LEU A 123 3.95 -4.92 5.46
N ILE A 124 3.65 -4.00 4.56
CA ILE A 124 3.67 -2.56 4.84
C ILE A 124 2.71 -2.25 5.99
N LEU A 125 1.50 -2.76 5.91
CA LEU A 125 0.47 -2.51 6.91
C LEU A 125 0.82 -3.17 8.24
N LYS A 126 1.31 -4.40 8.21
CA LYS A 126 1.75 -5.12 9.40
C LYS A 126 2.87 -4.36 10.12
N ASP A 127 3.86 -3.88 9.37
CA ASP A 127 4.96 -3.12 9.95
C ASP A 127 4.43 -1.86 10.66
N PHE A 128 3.51 -1.15 10.03
CA PHE A 128 2.87 0.01 10.64
C PHE A 128 2.14 -0.35 11.94
N LEU A 129 1.36 -1.43 11.92
CA LEU A 129 0.57 -1.86 13.08
C LEU A 129 1.44 -2.34 14.24
N GLU A 130 2.62 -2.86 13.96
CA GLU A 130 3.58 -3.31 14.98
C GLU A 130 4.45 -2.16 15.51
N GLY A 131 4.13 -0.93 15.16
CA GLY A 131 4.87 0.24 15.63
C GLY A 131 6.05 0.63 14.76
N GLY A 132 6.04 0.21 13.50
CA GLY A 132 7.05 0.62 12.52
C GLY A 132 7.09 2.14 12.38
N LYS A 133 8.28 2.67 12.10
CA LYS A 133 8.48 4.11 11.99
C LYS A 133 7.84 4.65 10.73
N GLY A 134 6.87 5.56 10.92
CA GLY A 134 6.33 6.32 9.83
C GLY A 134 7.35 7.31 9.29
N ILE A 135 7.23 7.64 8.03
CA ILE A 135 8.03 8.70 7.40
C ILE A 135 7.16 9.94 7.30
N GLU A 136 7.63 11.02 7.89
CA GLU A 136 6.94 12.30 7.86
C GLU A 136 7.44 13.20 6.75
#